data_deb0146965452b095b3f5c31ea0109ef
#
_entry.id   deb0146965452b095b3f5c31ea0109ef
#
_cell.length_a   1.000
_cell.length_b   1.000
_cell.length_c   1.000
_cell.angle_alpha   90.00
_cell.angle_beta   90.00
_cell.angle_gamma   90.00
#
_symmetry.space_group_name_H-M   'P 1'
#
loop_
_entity.id
_entity.type
_entity.pdbx_description
1 polymer ?
#
loop_
_entity_poly.entity_id
_entity_poly.type
_entity_poly.pdbx_seq_one_letter_code
_entity_poly.pdbx_strand_id
1 'polypeptide(L)'
;MDDNELLKNVHVSDIPETYQPVISLIGLDNFLKLCQYAMGDELYFPMRKSVLCSTRNRLILQEYNGYNLGELSKKYNLTVKQVKNILKGSNSL
;
A
#
# COMPACT_ATOMS: atom_id res chain seq x y z
N MET A 1 -2.67 36.16 11.92
CA MET A 1 -2.72 35.29 10.73
C MET A 1 -3.33 33.95 11.14
N ASP A 2 -4.39 33.52 10.52
CA ASP A 2 -5.01 32.25 10.86
C ASP A 2 -4.30 31.08 10.17
N ASP A 3 -4.67 29.87 10.54
CA ASP A 3 -4.02 28.66 9.99
C ASP A 3 -4.20 28.53 8.48
N ASN A 4 -5.34 28.95 7.95
CA ASN A 4 -5.58 28.88 6.51
C ASN A 4 -4.65 29.80 5.73
N GLU A 5 -4.37 30.98 6.26
CA GLU A 5 -3.43 31.90 5.63
C GLU A 5 -2.00 31.36 5.75
N LEU A 6 -1.63 30.79 6.89
CA LEU A 6 -0.32 30.19 7.07
C LEU A 6 -0.10 29.03 6.11
N LEU A 7 -1.11 28.18 5.92
CA LEU A 7 -1.01 27.03 5.01
C LEU A 7 -0.68 27.45 3.58
N LYS A 8 -1.20 28.59 3.13
CA LYS A 8 -0.90 29.10 1.78
C LYS A 8 0.55 29.54 1.61
N ASN A 9 1.25 29.77 2.71
CA ASN A 9 2.61 30.29 2.71
C ASN A 9 3.66 29.25 3.12
N VAL A 10 3.28 28.00 3.32
CA VAL A 10 4.22 26.95 3.71
C VAL A 10 5.20 26.68 2.58
N HIS A 11 6.48 26.65 2.93
CA HIS A 11 7.57 26.27 2.05
C HIS A 11 8.14 24.92 2.47
N VAL A 12 8.67 24.19 1.51
CA VAL A 12 9.32 22.90 1.77
C VAL A 12 10.42 23.05 2.82
N SER A 13 11.10 24.19 2.84
CA SER A 13 12.16 24.47 3.84
C SER A 13 11.65 24.56 5.27
N ASP A 14 10.36 24.72 5.48
CA ASP A 14 9.77 24.73 6.82
C ASP A 14 9.62 23.34 7.41
N ILE A 15 9.85 22.31 6.61
CA ILE A 15 9.64 20.92 6.97
C ILE A 15 11.00 20.23 7.16
N PRO A 16 11.15 19.37 8.19
CA PRO A 16 12.42 18.66 8.37
C PRO A 16 12.88 17.89 7.14
N GLU A 17 14.16 17.88 6.90
CA GLU A 17 14.75 17.27 5.70
C GLU A 17 14.41 15.79 5.53
N THR A 18 14.18 15.08 6.62
CA THR A 18 13.85 13.65 6.57
C THR A 18 12.58 13.37 5.76
N TYR A 19 11.70 14.36 5.60
CA TYR A 19 10.45 14.21 4.88
C TYR A 19 10.53 14.65 3.42
N GLN A 20 11.67 15.18 2.98
CA GLN A 20 11.81 15.68 1.61
C GLN A 20 11.55 14.59 0.55
N PRO A 21 12.02 13.34 0.71
CA PRO A 21 11.70 12.30 -0.26
C PRO A 21 10.20 12.03 -0.37
N VAL A 22 9.49 12.08 0.75
CA VAL A 22 8.03 11.88 0.75
C VAL A 22 7.33 13.03 0.02
N ILE A 23 7.75 14.28 0.28
CA ILE A 23 7.19 15.45 -0.37
C ILE A 23 7.43 15.38 -1.89
N SER A 24 8.62 14.96 -2.30
CA SER A 24 8.93 14.77 -3.72
C SER A 24 8.03 13.74 -4.37
N LEU A 25 7.61 12.74 -3.61
CA LEU A 25 6.79 11.65 -4.12
C LEU A 25 5.32 12.04 -4.25
N ILE A 26 4.76 12.72 -3.25
CA ILE A 26 3.31 12.97 -3.17
C ILE A 26 2.93 14.44 -3.29
N GLY A 27 3.89 15.35 -3.25
CA GLY A 27 3.66 16.78 -3.29
C GLY A 27 3.38 17.39 -1.92
N LEU A 28 3.58 18.70 -1.81
CA LEU A 28 3.47 19.43 -0.55
C LEU A 28 2.03 19.42 -0.02
N ASP A 29 1.04 19.67 -0.88
CA ASP A 29 -0.35 19.73 -0.45
C ASP A 29 -0.81 18.41 0.17
N ASN A 30 -0.47 17.31 -0.46
CA ASN A 30 -0.81 15.98 0.04
C ASN A 30 -0.04 15.65 1.32
N PHE A 31 1.20 16.11 1.41
CA PHE A 31 1.98 15.93 2.63
C PHE A 31 1.32 16.64 3.82
N LEU A 32 0.83 17.86 3.62
CA LEU A 32 0.16 18.62 4.68
C LEU A 32 -1.16 17.97 5.09
N LYS A 33 -1.90 17.41 4.14
CA LYS A 33 -3.12 16.64 4.43
C LYS A 33 -2.79 15.40 5.26
N LEU A 34 -1.69 14.75 4.95
CA LEU A 34 -1.22 13.58 5.70
C LEU A 34 -0.86 13.97 7.14
N CYS A 35 -0.19 15.10 7.32
CA CYS A 35 0.13 15.63 8.65
C CYS A 35 -1.13 15.87 9.48
N GLN A 36 -2.16 16.43 8.86
CA GLN A 36 -3.43 16.68 9.53
C GLN A 36 -4.10 15.37 9.93
N TYR A 37 -4.07 14.38 9.06
CA TYR A 37 -4.64 13.06 9.34
C TYR A 37 -3.90 12.37 10.49
N ALA A 38 -2.59 12.37 10.46
CA ALA A 38 -1.76 11.66 11.44
C ALA A 38 -1.74 12.34 12.81
N MET A 39 -1.88 13.67 12.86
CA MET A 39 -1.90 14.46 14.10
C MET A 39 -0.73 14.14 15.03
N GLY A 40 0.47 13.95 14.44
CA GLY A 40 1.67 13.65 15.19
C GLY A 40 1.88 12.18 15.54
N ASP A 41 0.91 11.33 15.28
CA ASP A 41 1.05 9.88 15.46
C ASP A 41 1.90 9.25 14.37
N GLU A 42 2.45 8.08 14.67
CA GLU A 42 3.18 7.29 13.69
C GLU A 42 2.20 6.54 12.79
N LEU A 43 2.52 6.50 11.50
CA LEU A 43 1.80 5.70 10.52
C LEU A 43 2.70 4.58 10.03
N TYR A 44 2.22 3.36 10.12
CA TYR A 44 2.91 2.22 9.55
C TYR A 44 2.44 2.02 8.11
N PHE A 45 3.40 1.97 7.20
CA PHE A 45 3.12 1.67 5.80
C PHE A 45 3.55 0.23 5.52
N PRO A 46 2.64 -0.62 5.03
CA PRO A 46 3.01 -1.98 4.68
C PRO A 46 3.97 -1.98 3.50
N MET A 47 4.77 -3.03 3.38
CA MET A 47 5.62 -3.20 2.21
C MET A 47 4.75 -3.37 0.96
N ARG A 48 5.20 -2.79 -0.15
CA ARG A 48 4.52 -2.94 -1.44
C ARG A 48 4.29 -4.42 -1.77
N LYS A 49 5.28 -5.26 -1.49
CA LYS A 49 5.18 -6.70 -1.72
C LYS A 49 4.00 -7.32 -0.98
N SER A 50 3.76 -6.92 0.27
CA SER A 50 2.63 -7.43 1.06
C SER A 50 1.28 -7.07 0.42
N VAL A 51 1.16 -5.83 -0.06
CA VAL A 51 -0.06 -5.39 -0.74
C VAL A 51 -0.27 -6.20 -2.03
N LEU A 52 0.79 -6.40 -2.80
CA LEU A 52 0.72 -7.16 -4.06
C LEU A 52 0.36 -8.63 -3.80
N CYS A 53 0.86 -9.23 -2.71
CA CYS A 53 0.48 -10.59 -2.34
C CYS A 53 -1.00 -10.69 -1.99
N SER A 54 -1.53 -9.72 -1.25
CA SER A 54 -2.96 -9.67 -0.93
C SER A 54 -3.82 -9.54 -2.19
N THR A 55 -3.40 -8.70 -3.12
CA THR A 55 -4.08 -8.52 -4.41
C THR A 55 -4.08 -9.83 -5.21
N ARG A 56 -2.92 -10.47 -5.31
CA ARG A 56 -2.78 -11.76 -5.99
C ARG A 56 -3.73 -12.80 -5.38
N ASN A 57 -3.75 -12.90 -4.06
CA ASN A 57 -4.58 -13.88 -3.39
C ASN A 57 -6.08 -13.63 -3.65
N ARG A 58 -6.48 -12.37 -3.65
CA ARG A 58 -7.86 -11.99 -3.97
C ARG A 58 -8.23 -12.38 -5.41
N LEU A 59 -7.33 -12.16 -6.35
CA LEU A 59 -7.55 -12.51 -7.76
C LEU A 59 -7.64 -14.03 -7.94
N ILE A 60 -6.79 -14.79 -7.26
CA ILE A 60 -6.85 -16.25 -7.30
C ILE A 60 -8.20 -16.76 -6.82
N LEU A 61 -8.72 -16.20 -5.72
CA LEU A 61 -10.03 -16.56 -5.19
C LEU A 61 -11.14 -16.25 -6.19
N GLN A 62 -11.04 -15.15 -6.92
CA GLN A 62 -12.04 -14.77 -7.94
C GLN A 62 -11.98 -15.65 -9.18
N GLU A 63 -10.77 -16.05 -9.60
CA GLU A 63 -10.56 -16.77 -10.86
C GLU A 63 -10.72 -18.28 -10.71
N TYR A 64 -10.67 -18.82 -9.49
CA TYR A 64 -10.77 -20.26 -9.27
C TYR A 64 -12.17 -20.75 -9.64
N ASN A 65 -12.24 -21.77 -10.50
CA ASN A 65 -13.50 -22.36 -10.98
C ASN A 65 -13.72 -23.81 -10.53
N GLY A 66 -12.87 -24.32 -9.63
CA GLY A 66 -12.95 -25.71 -9.17
C GLY A 66 -12.02 -26.66 -9.91
N TYR A 67 -11.53 -26.29 -11.10
CA TYR A 67 -10.76 -27.19 -11.95
C TYR A 67 -9.46 -26.60 -12.47
N ASN A 68 -9.18 -25.33 -12.23
CA ASN A 68 -8.08 -24.61 -12.87
C ASN A 68 -6.87 -24.35 -11.96
N LEU A 69 -6.62 -25.25 -11.00
CA LEU A 69 -5.47 -25.11 -10.08
C LEU A 69 -4.14 -25.00 -10.83
N GLY A 70 -3.93 -25.84 -11.84
CA GLY A 70 -2.70 -25.83 -12.63
C GLY A 70 -2.52 -24.55 -13.41
N GLU A 71 -3.60 -24.01 -13.96
CA GLU A 71 -3.58 -22.77 -14.70
C GLU A 71 -3.23 -21.58 -13.81
N LEU A 72 -3.84 -21.52 -12.62
CA LEU A 72 -3.57 -20.47 -11.65
C LEU A 72 -2.13 -20.55 -11.12
N SER A 73 -1.64 -21.76 -10.89
CA SER A 73 -0.27 -22.00 -10.50
C SER A 73 0.71 -21.39 -11.50
N LYS A 74 0.50 -21.62 -12.79
CA LYS A 74 1.34 -21.08 -13.84
C LYS A 74 1.19 -19.56 -13.99
N LYS A 75 -0.05 -19.08 -13.97
CA LYS A 75 -0.33 -17.65 -14.15
C LYS A 75 0.32 -16.80 -13.08
N TYR A 76 0.28 -17.24 -11.83
CA TYR A 76 0.79 -16.48 -10.69
C TYR A 76 2.17 -16.93 -10.21
N ASN A 77 2.77 -17.85 -10.94
CA ASN A 77 4.11 -18.38 -10.62
C ASN A 77 4.20 -18.93 -9.19
N LEU A 78 3.24 -19.77 -8.86
CA LEU A 78 3.13 -20.45 -7.57
C LEU A 78 3.08 -21.96 -7.77
N THR A 79 3.33 -22.73 -6.71
CA THR A 79 3.06 -24.17 -6.76
C THR A 79 1.57 -24.42 -6.60
N VAL A 80 1.09 -25.58 -7.05
CA VAL A 80 -0.29 -25.98 -6.85
C VAL A 80 -0.65 -26.02 -5.36
N LYS A 81 0.30 -26.47 -4.52
CA LYS A 81 0.10 -26.49 -3.07
C LYS A 81 -0.10 -25.09 -2.50
N GLN A 82 0.68 -24.11 -2.98
CA GLN A 82 0.52 -22.72 -2.56
C GLN A 82 -0.83 -22.16 -2.95
N VAL A 83 -1.30 -22.46 -4.18
CA VAL A 83 -2.64 -22.04 -4.62
C VAL A 83 -3.71 -22.66 -3.74
N LYS A 84 -3.60 -23.95 -3.43
CA LYS A 84 -4.54 -24.63 -2.54
C LYS A 84 -4.59 -23.98 -1.16
N ASN A 85 -3.43 -23.60 -0.62
CA ASN A 85 -3.35 -22.94 0.68
C ASN A 85 -4.05 -21.58 0.66
N ILE A 86 -3.88 -20.83 -0.41
CA ILE A 86 -4.56 -19.53 -0.59
C ILE A 86 -6.07 -19.72 -0.62
N LEU A 87 -6.54 -20.73 -1.35
CA LEU A 87 -7.97 -21.02 -1.46
C LEU A 87 -8.57 -21.47 -0.13
N LYS A 88 -7.79 -22.07 0.74
CA LYS A 88 -8.22 -22.46 2.08
C LYS A 88 -8.21 -21.29 3.08
N GLY A 89 -7.80 -20.11 2.65
CA GLY A 89 -7.72 -18.95 3.52
C GLY A 89 -6.42 -18.84 4.31
N SER A 90 -5.43 -19.68 4.02
CA SER A 90 -4.12 -19.56 4.64
C SER A 90 -3.36 -18.41 3.99
N ASN A 91 -2.99 -17.41 4.78
CA ASN A 91 -2.14 -16.32 4.30
C ASN A 91 -0.69 -16.82 4.27
N SER A 92 -0.25 -17.23 3.11
CA SER A 92 1.16 -17.46 2.88
C SER A 92 1.79 -16.18 2.36
N LEU A 93 2.18 -15.36 3.26
CA LEU A 93 3.02 -14.21 2.92
C LEU A 93 4.47 -14.64 2.96
#